data_62f8f780b3312cd96973ffb054fe179b
#
_entry.id   62f8f780b3312cd96973ffb054fe179b
#
_cell.length_a   1.000
_cell.length_b   1.000
_cell.length_c   1.000
_cell.angle_alpha   90.00
_cell.angle_beta   90.00
_cell.angle_gamma   90.00
#
_symmetry.space_group_name_H-M   'P 1'
#
loop_
_entity.id
_entity.type
_entity.pdbx_description
1 polymer ?
#
loop_
_entity_poly.entity_id
_entity_poly.type
_entity_poly.pdbx_seq_one_letter_code
_entity_poly.pdbx_strand_id
1 'polypeptide(L)'
;MKRLMAVTGILVLAAGVALAAPASKSTSKSSSDKWLHVRVEDGAGADAERVHVNVPLSLAEAVIPAINVDNFRNGKVHVDMDGEASHLQDVDFRKILTALRDTKDGNFVTVEGSKDNVQVAKQGGYLIAKVREGKEGGTRVDAKIPFQVVEALLSGDNNELNIAAAVRALGEHGDGVLVTVDDEKSKVRIWVDSKNESE
;
A
#
# COMPACT_ATOMS: atom_id res chain seq x y z
N MET A 1 18.99 2.53 12.65
CA MET A 1 17.80 2.31 13.48
C MET A 1 16.69 3.38 13.35
N LYS A 2 16.88 4.51 12.66
CA LYS A 2 15.86 5.58 12.51
C LYS A 2 15.10 5.57 11.16
N ARG A 3 15.48 4.71 10.21
CA ARG A 3 14.93 4.74 8.83
C ARG A 3 13.68 3.89 8.61
N LEU A 4 13.39 2.92 9.49
CA LEU A 4 12.24 2.02 9.35
C LEU A 4 10.94 2.62 9.91
N MET A 5 11.01 3.63 10.78
CA MET A 5 9.82 4.26 11.39
C MET A 5 8.91 5.00 10.40
N ALA A 6 9.42 5.40 9.23
CA ALA A 6 8.60 6.11 8.24
C ALA A 6 7.61 5.21 7.50
N VAL A 7 7.91 3.93 7.35
CA VAL A 7 7.02 2.96 6.66
C VAL A 7 5.94 2.45 7.62
N THR A 8 6.27 2.32 8.92
CA THR A 8 5.35 1.84 9.95
C THR A 8 4.25 2.86 10.27
N GLY A 9 4.53 4.16 10.15
CA GLY A 9 3.57 5.23 10.47
C GLY A 9 2.34 5.27 9.56
N ILE A 10 2.44 4.81 8.31
CA ILE A 10 1.31 4.79 7.36
C ILE A 10 0.41 3.57 7.58
N LEU A 11 0.95 2.48 8.12
CA LEU A 11 0.21 1.23 8.31
C LEU A 11 -0.68 1.23 9.55
N VAL A 12 -0.33 2.00 10.60
CA VAL A 12 -1.05 2.01 11.89
C VAL A 12 -2.42 2.72 11.80
N LEU A 13 -2.64 3.56 10.79
CA LEU A 13 -3.93 4.24 10.62
C LEU A 13 -5.09 3.29 10.23
N ALA A 14 -4.79 2.08 9.76
CA ALA A 14 -5.81 1.10 9.38
C ALA A 14 -6.38 0.27 10.55
N ALA A 15 -5.74 0.28 11.72
CA ALA A 15 -6.09 -0.60 12.83
C ALA A 15 -7.08 0.00 13.87
N GLY A 16 -7.50 1.24 13.72
CA GLY A 16 -8.18 2.02 14.76
C GLY A 16 -9.71 2.05 14.77
N VAL A 17 -10.46 1.29 13.97
CA VAL A 17 -11.92 1.42 13.93
C VAL A 17 -12.60 0.07 14.10
N ALA A 18 -12.71 -0.37 15.35
CA ALA A 18 -13.74 -1.34 15.75
C ALA A 18 -15.01 -0.57 16.16
N LEU A 19 -15.83 -0.16 15.21
CA LEU A 19 -17.16 0.40 15.46
C LEU A 19 -18.22 -0.60 15.03
N ALA A 20 -18.98 -1.07 16.02
CA ALA A 20 -20.17 -1.88 15.78
C ALA A 20 -21.22 -1.05 15.04
N ALA A 21 -21.50 -1.37 13.79
CA ALA A 21 -22.57 -0.77 13.00
C ALA A 21 -23.82 -1.67 12.98
N PRO A 22 -25.04 -1.12 13.00
CA PRO A 22 -26.27 -1.90 12.92
C PRO A 22 -26.46 -2.46 11.50
N ALA A 23 -26.87 -3.71 11.44
CA ALA A 23 -27.11 -4.45 10.21
C ALA A 23 -28.28 -3.84 9.40
N SER A 24 -27.96 -3.15 8.32
CA SER A 24 -28.92 -2.81 7.27
C SER A 24 -28.87 -3.88 6.19
N LYS A 25 -30.00 -4.59 5.99
CA LYS A 25 -30.17 -5.53 4.88
C LYS A 25 -30.23 -4.74 3.56
N SER A 26 -29.15 -4.67 2.83
CA SER A 26 -29.18 -4.31 1.42
C SER A 26 -28.95 -5.56 0.58
N THR A 27 -29.96 -5.94 -0.19
CA THR A 27 -29.86 -6.95 -1.25
C THR A 27 -29.05 -6.34 -2.40
N SER A 28 -27.76 -6.54 -2.40
CA SER A 28 -26.89 -6.29 -3.54
C SER A 28 -26.43 -7.62 -4.13
N LYS A 29 -26.43 -7.69 -5.47
CA LYS A 29 -25.89 -8.80 -6.26
C LYS A 29 -24.57 -9.26 -5.68
N SER A 30 -24.46 -10.55 -5.42
CA SER A 30 -23.26 -11.25 -4.98
C SER A 30 -22.15 -11.20 -6.06
N SER A 31 -21.47 -10.09 -6.19
CA SER A 31 -20.05 -10.13 -6.47
C SER A 31 -19.41 -10.52 -5.13
N SER A 32 -18.65 -11.62 -5.09
CA SER A 32 -17.92 -11.99 -3.89
C SER A 32 -17.13 -10.76 -3.43
N ASP A 33 -17.45 -10.24 -2.24
CA ASP A 33 -16.79 -9.06 -1.70
C ASP A 33 -15.31 -9.40 -1.56
N LYS A 34 -14.43 -8.57 -2.11
CA LYS A 34 -13.01 -8.76 -1.97
C LYS A 34 -12.56 -8.21 -0.63
N TRP A 35 -11.55 -8.82 -0.10
CA TRP A 35 -10.98 -8.49 1.20
C TRP A 35 -9.56 -7.98 1.03
N LEU A 36 -9.26 -6.88 1.67
CA LEU A 36 -7.91 -6.39 1.88
C LEU A 36 -7.37 -7.00 3.16
N HIS A 37 -6.26 -7.67 3.05
CA HIS A 37 -5.55 -8.28 4.16
C HIS A 37 -4.24 -7.56 4.39
N VAL A 38 -3.95 -7.32 5.67
CA VAL A 38 -2.65 -6.83 6.11
C VAL A 38 -2.17 -7.73 7.24
N ARG A 39 -1.00 -8.30 7.08
CA ARG A 39 -0.30 -9.07 8.11
C ARG A 39 0.99 -8.37 8.46
N VAL A 40 1.18 -8.09 9.73
CA VAL A 40 2.43 -7.55 10.26
C VAL A 40 2.91 -8.50 11.35
N GLU A 41 4.16 -8.91 11.27
CA GLU A 41 4.86 -9.65 12.32
C GLU A 41 6.09 -8.81 12.69
N ASP A 42 6.22 -8.42 13.94
CA ASP A 42 7.35 -7.65 14.45
C ASP A 42 7.97 -8.37 15.65
N GLY A 43 9.29 -8.49 15.65
CA GLY A 43 10.03 -9.23 16.65
C GLY A 43 10.23 -10.71 16.30
N ALA A 44 10.96 -11.40 17.17
CA ALA A 44 11.28 -12.83 17.04
C ALA A 44 10.94 -13.59 18.34
N GLY A 45 10.50 -14.83 18.19
CA GLY A 45 10.22 -15.72 19.33
C GLY A 45 8.89 -15.43 20.02
N ALA A 46 8.85 -15.59 21.35
CA ALA A 46 7.63 -15.51 22.15
C ALA A 46 7.09 -14.07 22.30
N ASP A 47 7.93 -13.09 22.13
CA ASP A 47 7.59 -11.66 22.27
C ASP A 47 7.25 -10.99 20.91
N ALA A 48 7.07 -11.79 19.85
CA ALA A 48 6.70 -11.27 18.55
C ALA A 48 5.27 -10.71 18.56
N GLU A 49 5.11 -9.47 18.18
CA GLU A 49 3.82 -8.86 17.94
C GLU A 49 3.28 -9.27 16.57
N ARG A 50 2.00 -9.59 16.51
CA ARG A 50 1.30 -9.95 15.26
C ARG A 50 0.04 -9.15 15.12
N VAL A 51 -0.07 -8.45 13.98
CA VAL A 51 -1.28 -7.72 13.61
C VAL A 51 -1.85 -8.35 12.35
N HIS A 52 -3.11 -8.76 12.41
CA HIS A 52 -3.86 -9.24 11.26
C HIS A 52 -5.07 -8.32 11.05
N VAL A 53 -5.15 -7.75 9.88
CA VAL A 53 -6.29 -6.91 9.47
C VAL A 53 -6.95 -7.56 8.28
N ASN A 54 -8.27 -7.77 8.38
CA ASN A 54 -9.08 -8.31 7.30
C ASN A 54 -10.28 -7.38 7.13
N VAL A 55 -10.32 -6.66 6.01
CA VAL A 55 -11.36 -5.65 5.76
C VAL A 55 -12.00 -5.92 4.41
N PRO A 56 -13.33 -6.13 4.34
CA PRO A 56 -14.02 -6.15 3.06
C PRO A 56 -13.83 -4.81 2.38
N LEU A 57 -13.50 -4.81 1.09
CA LEU A 57 -13.25 -3.57 0.35
C LEU A 57 -14.50 -2.68 0.31
N SER A 58 -15.70 -3.26 0.27
CA SER A 58 -16.96 -2.52 0.38
C SER A 58 -17.08 -1.73 1.68
N LEU A 59 -16.64 -2.31 2.81
CA LEU A 59 -16.60 -1.61 4.09
C LEU A 59 -15.55 -0.50 4.08
N ALA A 60 -14.35 -0.79 3.55
CA ALA A 60 -13.27 0.20 3.44
C ALA A 60 -13.72 1.41 2.59
N GLU A 61 -14.36 1.17 1.45
CA GLU A 61 -14.90 2.22 0.58
C GLU A 61 -15.94 3.10 1.29
N ALA A 62 -16.76 2.52 2.17
CA ALA A 62 -17.78 3.25 2.91
C ALA A 62 -17.19 4.06 4.08
N VAL A 63 -16.20 3.51 4.78
CA VAL A 63 -15.67 4.07 6.03
C VAL A 63 -14.55 5.08 5.77
N ILE A 64 -13.64 4.80 4.83
CA ILE A 64 -12.47 5.63 4.56
C ILE A 64 -12.82 7.12 4.32
N PRO A 65 -13.83 7.48 3.51
CA PRO A 65 -14.22 8.88 3.32
C PRO A 65 -14.80 9.56 4.55
N ALA A 66 -15.29 8.78 5.52
CA ALA A 66 -15.88 9.31 6.75
C ALA A 66 -14.83 9.62 7.84
N ILE A 67 -13.61 9.12 7.68
CA ILE A 67 -12.52 9.38 8.62
C ILE A 67 -11.98 10.80 8.36
N ASN A 68 -11.98 11.61 9.42
CA ASN A 68 -11.43 12.96 9.40
C ASN A 68 -10.55 13.15 10.64
N VAL A 69 -9.26 12.96 10.45
CA VAL A 69 -8.22 13.19 11.47
C VAL A 69 -7.11 14.04 10.83
N ASP A 70 -6.16 14.48 11.64
CA ASP A 70 -5.01 15.23 11.14
C ASP A 70 -4.30 14.42 10.05
N ASN A 71 -3.94 15.09 8.97
CA ASN A 71 -3.31 14.53 7.78
C ASN A 71 -4.14 13.47 7.00
N PHE A 72 -5.37 13.14 7.43
CA PHE A 72 -6.27 12.24 6.71
C PHE A 72 -7.70 12.79 6.68
N ARG A 73 -8.17 13.24 5.52
CA ARG A 73 -9.51 13.80 5.34
C ARG A 73 -10.17 13.36 4.04
N ASN A 74 -11.45 13.03 4.10
CA ASN A 74 -12.23 12.63 2.94
C ASN A 74 -11.58 11.49 2.11
N GLY A 75 -10.92 10.55 2.80
CA GLY A 75 -10.24 9.43 2.16
C GLY A 75 -8.91 9.79 1.49
N LYS A 76 -8.36 10.96 1.77
CA LYS A 76 -7.06 11.41 1.27
C LYS A 76 -6.07 11.59 2.42
N VAL A 77 -4.83 11.19 2.20
CA VAL A 77 -3.70 11.41 3.12
C VAL A 77 -2.84 12.55 2.59
N HIS A 78 -2.61 13.55 3.42
CA HIS A 78 -1.59 14.55 3.15
C HIS A 78 -0.22 14.00 3.54
N VAL A 79 0.72 14.02 2.60
CA VAL A 79 2.08 13.55 2.82
C VAL A 79 2.99 14.75 3.02
N ASP A 80 3.45 14.94 4.25
CA ASP A 80 4.48 15.93 4.54
C ASP A 80 5.83 15.39 4.07
N MET A 81 6.41 16.04 3.08
CA MET A 81 7.72 15.69 2.55
C MET A 81 8.82 16.52 3.21
N ASP A 82 8.82 16.53 4.56
CA ASP A 82 9.84 17.23 5.33
C ASP A 82 11.08 16.35 5.53
N GLY A 83 12.21 16.98 5.81
CA GLY A 83 13.46 16.28 6.11
C GLY A 83 14.15 15.65 4.90
N GLU A 84 14.49 14.36 4.97
CA GLU A 84 15.24 13.66 3.90
C GLU A 84 14.44 13.53 2.58
N ALA A 85 13.13 13.62 2.61
CA ALA A 85 12.26 13.57 1.45
C ALA A 85 11.94 14.95 0.83
N SER A 86 12.46 16.04 1.41
CA SER A 86 12.16 17.42 0.94
C SER A 86 12.55 17.67 -0.52
N HIS A 87 13.54 16.97 -1.03
CA HIS A 87 13.95 17.04 -2.44
C HIS A 87 12.94 16.41 -3.41
N LEU A 88 11.92 15.70 -2.92
CA LEU A 88 10.84 15.14 -3.75
C LEU A 88 9.62 16.06 -3.85
N GLN A 89 9.57 17.18 -3.13
CA GLN A 89 8.45 18.12 -3.13
C GLN A 89 8.19 18.72 -4.53
N ASP A 90 9.24 18.91 -5.31
CA ASP A 90 9.15 19.48 -6.66
C ASP A 90 8.91 18.39 -7.75
N VAL A 91 8.79 17.13 -7.36
CA VAL A 91 8.58 16.02 -8.30
C VAL A 91 7.10 15.86 -8.62
N ASP A 92 6.72 16.12 -9.87
CA ASP A 92 5.36 15.88 -10.35
C ASP A 92 5.14 14.41 -10.68
N PHE A 93 4.79 13.64 -9.64
CA PHE A 93 4.53 12.20 -9.77
C PHE A 93 3.42 11.86 -10.76
N ARG A 94 2.44 12.76 -10.96
CA ARG A 94 1.36 12.54 -11.93
C ARG A 94 1.87 12.61 -13.36
N LYS A 95 2.72 13.57 -13.67
CA LYS A 95 3.35 13.63 -14.99
C LYS A 95 4.20 12.40 -15.26
N ILE A 96 4.95 11.95 -14.25
CA ILE A 96 5.74 10.72 -14.34
C ILE A 96 4.82 9.53 -14.62
N LEU A 97 3.73 9.36 -13.87
CA LEU A 97 2.79 8.25 -14.09
C LEU A 97 2.12 8.32 -15.47
N THR A 98 1.72 9.52 -15.91
CA THR A 98 1.13 9.67 -17.24
C THR A 98 2.12 9.24 -18.33
N ALA A 99 3.36 9.64 -18.22
CA ALA A 99 4.42 9.20 -19.13
C ALA A 99 4.66 7.69 -19.06
N LEU A 100 4.64 7.12 -17.85
CA LEU A 100 4.80 5.67 -17.65
C LEU A 100 3.61 4.87 -18.21
N ARG A 101 2.38 5.40 -18.11
CA ARG A 101 1.21 4.73 -18.66
C ARG A 101 1.34 4.51 -20.16
N ASP A 102 1.80 5.52 -20.87
CA ASP A 102 1.91 5.52 -22.34
C ASP A 102 3.19 4.81 -22.83
N THR A 103 4.10 4.49 -21.93
CA THR A 103 5.35 3.80 -22.25
C THR A 103 5.14 2.28 -22.29
N LYS A 104 5.89 1.57 -23.13
CA LYS A 104 5.90 0.10 -23.16
C LYS A 104 6.45 -0.48 -21.84
N ASP A 105 6.12 -1.75 -21.60
CA ASP A 105 6.71 -2.49 -20.49
C ASP A 105 8.24 -2.46 -20.53
N GLY A 106 8.87 -2.32 -19.38
CA GLY A 106 10.33 -2.21 -19.26
C GLY A 106 10.79 -1.85 -17.86
N ASN A 107 12.10 -1.92 -17.65
CA ASN A 107 12.76 -1.44 -16.44
C ASN A 107 13.08 0.05 -16.63
N PHE A 108 12.66 0.87 -15.69
CA PHE A 108 12.86 2.32 -15.73
C PHE A 108 13.97 2.78 -14.80
N VAL A 109 14.11 2.10 -13.66
CA VAL A 109 15.17 2.37 -12.70
C VAL A 109 15.82 1.05 -12.33
N THR A 110 17.14 1.02 -12.42
CA THR A 110 17.96 -0.07 -11.88
C THR A 110 19.16 0.57 -11.22
N VAL A 111 19.25 0.39 -9.91
CA VAL A 111 20.42 0.79 -9.12
C VAL A 111 21.07 -0.47 -8.59
N GLU A 112 22.30 -0.70 -8.93
CA GLU A 112 23.08 -1.83 -8.44
C GLU A 112 24.26 -1.30 -7.64
N GLY A 113 24.12 -1.35 -6.32
CA GLY A 113 25.14 -0.97 -5.37
C GLY A 113 25.80 -2.20 -4.73
N SER A 114 26.89 -1.98 -4.03
CA SER A 114 27.57 -3.06 -3.28
C SER A 114 26.74 -3.60 -2.12
N LYS A 115 25.73 -2.84 -1.67
CA LYS A 115 24.85 -3.18 -0.55
C LYS A 115 23.37 -3.09 -0.90
N ASP A 116 23.03 -2.24 -1.85
CA ASP A 116 21.64 -1.88 -2.13
C ASP A 116 21.34 -2.10 -3.61
N ASN A 117 20.24 -2.76 -3.90
CA ASN A 117 19.70 -2.92 -5.24
C ASN A 117 18.27 -2.40 -5.27
N VAL A 118 17.98 -1.53 -6.23
CA VAL A 118 16.63 -0.99 -6.46
C VAL A 118 16.25 -1.23 -7.91
N GLN A 119 15.07 -1.78 -8.12
CA GLN A 119 14.48 -1.94 -9.45
C GLN A 119 13.07 -1.37 -9.46
N VAL A 120 12.78 -0.54 -10.46
CA VAL A 120 11.41 -0.10 -10.76
C VAL A 120 11.10 -0.43 -12.20
N ALA A 121 10.01 -1.14 -12.43
CA ALA A 121 9.61 -1.63 -13.73
C ALA A 121 8.09 -1.48 -13.93
N LYS A 122 7.66 -1.39 -15.19
CA LYS A 122 6.28 -1.63 -15.61
C LYS A 122 6.23 -2.95 -16.35
N GLN A 123 5.30 -3.81 -15.96
CA GLN A 123 5.14 -5.11 -16.60
C GLN A 123 3.69 -5.59 -16.51
N GLY A 124 3.08 -5.86 -17.65
CA GLY A 124 1.74 -6.46 -17.71
C GLY A 124 0.66 -5.66 -17.00
N GLY A 125 0.71 -4.33 -17.06
CA GLY A 125 -0.24 -3.45 -16.36
C GLY A 125 0.03 -3.26 -14.86
N TYR A 126 1.21 -3.66 -14.37
CA TYR A 126 1.64 -3.47 -12.99
C TYR A 126 2.86 -2.56 -12.92
N LEU A 127 2.92 -1.76 -11.86
CA LEU A 127 4.14 -1.15 -11.38
C LEU A 127 4.80 -2.12 -10.39
N ILE A 128 6.04 -2.45 -10.67
CA ILE A 128 6.85 -3.38 -9.86
C ILE A 128 7.97 -2.56 -9.25
N ALA A 129 8.09 -2.61 -7.93
CA ALA A 129 9.23 -2.05 -7.22
C ALA A 129 9.87 -3.15 -6.37
N LYS A 130 11.18 -3.31 -6.50
CA LYS A 130 11.98 -4.24 -5.70
C LYS A 130 13.11 -3.49 -5.06
N VAL A 131 13.25 -3.64 -3.76
CA VAL A 131 14.36 -3.10 -2.99
C VAL A 131 15.04 -4.23 -2.24
N ARG A 132 16.34 -4.24 -2.27
CA ARG A 132 17.19 -5.17 -1.52
C ARG A 132 18.26 -4.34 -0.85
N GLU A 133 18.28 -4.31 0.47
CA GLU A 133 19.27 -3.59 1.26
C GLU A 133 20.08 -4.57 2.10
N GLY A 134 21.40 -4.38 2.14
CA GLY A 134 22.29 -5.18 2.96
C GLY A 134 22.69 -6.51 2.32
N LYS A 135 23.50 -7.27 3.09
CA LYS A 135 23.90 -8.64 2.78
C LYS A 135 22.81 -9.62 3.26
N GLU A 136 23.11 -10.91 3.31
CA GLU A 136 22.17 -11.93 3.79
C GLU A 136 21.44 -11.49 5.07
N GLY A 137 20.10 -11.49 5.05
CA GLY A 137 19.24 -11.02 6.14
C GLY A 137 18.80 -9.56 6.07
N GLY A 138 19.27 -8.77 5.10
CA GLY A 138 18.85 -7.37 4.95
C GLY A 138 17.41 -7.20 4.44
N THR A 139 16.93 -5.96 4.48
CA THR A 139 15.56 -5.60 4.10
C THR A 139 15.27 -5.94 2.64
N ARG A 140 14.15 -6.61 2.41
CA ARG A 140 13.62 -6.92 1.09
C ARG A 140 12.22 -6.34 0.97
N VAL A 141 12.00 -5.55 -0.07
CA VAL A 141 10.69 -5.05 -0.43
C VAL A 141 10.35 -5.54 -1.83
N ASP A 142 9.21 -6.19 -1.97
CA ASP A 142 8.61 -6.55 -3.24
C ASP A 142 7.22 -5.92 -3.29
N ALA A 143 7.02 -4.96 -4.19
CA ALA A 143 5.73 -4.37 -4.47
C ALA A 143 5.34 -4.67 -5.92
N LYS A 144 4.10 -5.14 -6.10
CA LYS A 144 3.47 -5.38 -7.40
C LYS A 144 2.08 -4.78 -7.36
N ILE A 145 1.95 -3.54 -7.79
CA ILE A 145 0.72 -2.79 -7.67
C ILE A 145 0.11 -2.60 -9.06
N PRO A 146 -1.17 -2.90 -9.27
CA PRO A 146 -1.86 -2.60 -10.52
C PRO A 146 -1.69 -1.12 -10.87
N PHE A 147 -1.36 -0.81 -12.11
CA PHE A 147 -1.08 0.56 -12.52
C PHE A 147 -2.28 1.49 -12.27
N GLN A 148 -3.51 0.99 -12.48
CA GLN A 148 -4.74 1.71 -12.19
C GLN A 148 -4.88 2.08 -10.71
N VAL A 149 -4.42 1.23 -9.78
CA VAL A 149 -4.41 1.52 -8.34
C VAL A 149 -3.42 2.63 -8.01
N VAL A 150 -2.25 2.62 -8.66
CA VAL A 150 -1.25 3.70 -8.50
C VAL A 150 -1.79 5.02 -9.04
N GLU A 151 -2.42 5.01 -10.22
CA GLU A 151 -3.07 6.20 -10.79
C GLU A 151 -4.17 6.73 -9.86
N ALA A 152 -5.02 5.85 -9.34
CA ALA A 152 -6.06 6.21 -8.40
C ALA A 152 -5.49 6.80 -7.09
N LEU A 153 -4.45 6.18 -6.54
CA LEU A 153 -3.76 6.67 -5.34
C LEU A 153 -3.21 8.08 -5.53
N LEU A 154 -2.61 8.37 -6.69
CA LEU A 154 -2.01 9.66 -7.01
C LEU A 154 -3.01 10.64 -7.65
N SER A 155 -4.30 10.35 -7.64
CA SER A 155 -5.35 11.26 -8.15
C SER A 155 -5.70 12.40 -7.18
N GLY A 156 -5.16 12.42 -5.98
CA GLY A 156 -5.29 13.51 -5.00
C GLY A 156 -4.66 14.82 -5.50
N ASP A 157 -4.80 15.93 -4.81
CA ASP A 157 -4.08 17.18 -5.11
C ASP A 157 -2.59 17.07 -4.72
N ASN A 158 -1.80 18.11 -4.99
CA ASN A 158 -0.37 18.08 -4.67
C ASN A 158 -0.13 17.61 -3.22
N ASN A 159 0.79 16.67 -3.04
CA ASN A 159 1.12 16.04 -1.76
C ASN A 159 -0.03 15.26 -1.10
N GLU A 160 -1.11 14.93 -1.83
CA GLU A 160 -2.18 14.09 -1.31
C GLU A 160 -2.22 12.73 -2.02
N LEU A 161 -2.33 11.67 -1.23
CA LEU A 161 -2.63 10.32 -1.70
C LEU A 161 -4.12 10.03 -1.50
N ASN A 162 -4.80 9.68 -2.58
CA ASN A 162 -6.23 9.36 -2.57
C ASN A 162 -6.44 7.88 -2.25
N ILE A 163 -6.52 7.58 -0.96
CA ILE A 163 -6.69 6.20 -0.46
C ILE A 163 -8.08 5.65 -0.86
N ALA A 164 -9.12 6.48 -0.80
CA ALA A 164 -10.46 6.05 -1.19
C ALA A 164 -10.54 5.62 -2.66
N ALA A 165 -9.90 6.37 -3.55
CA ALA A 165 -9.84 6.00 -4.96
C ALA A 165 -9.00 4.73 -5.19
N ALA A 166 -7.88 4.59 -4.49
CA ALA A 166 -7.04 3.40 -4.58
C ALA A 166 -7.75 2.13 -4.11
N VAL A 167 -8.51 2.20 -3.01
CA VAL A 167 -9.30 1.06 -2.50
C VAL A 167 -10.38 0.66 -3.50
N ARG A 168 -11.08 1.61 -4.12
CA ARG A 168 -12.05 1.34 -5.17
C ARG A 168 -11.41 0.64 -6.37
N ALA A 169 -10.27 1.14 -6.83
CA ALA A 169 -9.53 0.54 -7.93
C ALA A 169 -9.03 -0.88 -7.59
N LEU A 170 -8.69 -1.16 -6.32
CA LEU A 170 -8.39 -2.53 -5.85
C LEU A 170 -9.59 -3.46 -5.96
N GLY A 171 -10.80 -2.97 -5.64
CA GLY A 171 -12.04 -3.74 -5.78
C GLY A 171 -12.31 -4.21 -7.22
N GLU A 172 -11.94 -3.41 -8.19
CA GLU A 172 -12.08 -3.72 -9.62
C GLU A 172 -10.98 -4.65 -10.15
N HIS A 173 -9.88 -4.79 -9.40
CA HIS A 173 -8.74 -5.61 -9.80
C HIS A 173 -8.88 -7.07 -9.33
N GLY A 174 -8.07 -7.98 -9.90
CA GLY A 174 -8.01 -9.39 -9.49
C GLY A 174 -7.34 -9.60 -8.14
N ASP A 175 -7.44 -10.83 -7.62
CA ASP A 175 -6.77 -11.26 -6.41
C ASP A 175 -5.25 -11.21 -6.60
N GLY A 176 -4.51 -10.89 -5.54
CA GLY A 176 -3.05 -10.88 -5.59
C GLY A 176 -2.36 -10.24 -4.40
N VAL A 177 -1.09 -10.55 -4.27
CA VAL A 177 -0.19 -9.91 -3.30
C VAL A 177 0.27 -8.58 -3.88
N LEU A 178 0.08 -7.52 -3.12
CA LEU A 178 0.43 -6.15 -3.50
C LEU A 178 1.82 -5.76 -3.00
N VAL A 179 2.10 -6.05 -1.72
CA VAL A 179 3.35 -5.67 -1.07
C VAL A 179 3.81 -6.79 -0.14
N THR A 180 5.09 -7.06 -0.17
CA THR A 180 5.77 -7.88 0.84
C THR A 180 7.01 -7.13 1.30
N VAL A 181 7.19 -7.01 2.60
CA VAL A 181 8.41 -6.52 3.22
C VAL A 181 8.93 -7.64 4.12
N ASP A 182 10.19 -7.96 3.99
CA ASP A 182 10.89 -8.95 4.81
C ASP A 182 12.19 -8.31 5.32
N ASP A 183 12.29 -8.16 6.62
CA ASP A 183 13.45 -7.61 7.30
C ASP A 183 13.85 -8.57 8.43
N GLU A 184 15.04 -8.43 9.00
CA GLU A 184 15.55 -9.28 10.08
C GLU A 184 14.58 -9.46 11.25
N LYS A 185 13.75 -8.44 11.53
CA LYS A 185 12.87 -8.39 12.70
C LYS A 185 11.40 -8.27 12.35
N SER A 186 11.07 -7.85 11.13
CA SER A 186 9.68 -7.58 10.78
C SER A 186 9.32 -8.15 9.41
N LYS A 187 8.08 -8.60 9.30
CA LYS A 187 7.48 -9.05 8.05
C LYS A 187 6.15 -8.36 7.85
N VAL A 188 5.96 -7.81 6.65
CA VAL A 188 4.69 -7.22 6.27
C VAL A 188 4.21 -7.85 4.98
N ARG A 189 2.95 -8.24 4.94
CA ARG A 189 2.30 -8.71 3.72
C ARG A 189 0.96 -8.02 3.54
N ILE A 190 0.73 -7.48 2.35
CA ILE A 190 -0.53 -6.85 1.96
C ILE A 190 -1.02 -7.55 0.70
N TRP A 191 -2.27 -8.04 0.73
CA TRP A 191 -2.87 -8.72 -0.41
C TRP A 191 -4.38 -8.52 -0.47
N VAL A 192 -4.96 -8.80 -1.61
CA VAL A 192 -6.40 -8.81 -1.83
C VAL A 192 -6.81 -10.18 -2.34
N ASP A 193 -7.87 -10.73 -1.80
CA ASP A 193 -8.51 -11.94 -2.30
C ASP A 193 -10.02 -11.96 -1.96
N SER A 194 -10.68 -13.07 -2.29
CA SER A 194 -12.12 -13.27 -2.07
C SER A 194 -12.42 -14.05 -0.79
N LYS A 195 -11.43 -14.27 0.08
CA LYS A 195 -11.59 -14.99 1.35
C LYS A 195 -11.74 -13.98 2.48
N ASN A 196 -12.56 -14.29 3.47
CA ASN A 196 -12.77 -13.45 4.64
C ASN A 196 -11.77 -13.70 5.79
N GLU A 197 -10.87 -14.62 5.62
CA GLU A 197 -9.86 -15.00 6.61
C GLU A 197 -8.46 -14.96 5.99
N SER A 198 -7.50 -14.44 6.74
CA SER A 198 -6.08 -14.51 6.40
C SER A 198 -5.49 -15.81 6.96
N GLU A 199 -4.98 -16.65 6.09
CA GLU A 199 -4.18 -17.83 6.48
C GLU A 199 -2.83 -17.43 7.06
#